data_d22d1bae512c0ac16eed4f1b4f86cf71
#
_entry.id   d22d1bae512c0ac16eed4f1b4f86cf71
#
_cell.length_a   1.000
_cell.length_b   1.000
_cell.length_c   1.000
_cell.angle_alpha   90.00
_cell.angle_beta   90.00
_cell.angle_gamma   90.00
#
_symmetry.space_group_name_H-M   'P 1'
#
loop_
_entity.id
_entity.type
_entity.pdbx_description
1 polymer ?
#
loop_
_entity_poly.entity_id
_entity_poly.type
_entity_poly.pdbx_seq_one_letter_code
_entity_poly.pdbx_strand_id
1 'polypeptide(L)'
;MRLLFELSGENPTLPVAELECIGKVLDQRLQVAVVESPVPELATRLAMTHVVSEYLGECEPSLNSFAGLLRELAIETRQSFAGRVKKVHGSCRTRNPCSQREFERLIGTMISGPVSLKNPEIEYRAVLSEDRCYFGKVIFRVDRGGFDARNPGRRNFFHPGVMMPRMARTLINLTCVRPGGIILDPFSGTGGILIEAEMLGLQAVGSDFDPLMVSGSRQNISSSDLLLADTTCLPFSARAVDAVVTDFPYGQSVCIKKTDTMDNLYDEALAEIHRVLKTGCRAVVVTHMDISRIAGQQMTILQQHEQRVHKSLTRRILVLTP
;
A
#
# COMPACT_ATOMS: atom_id res chain seq x y z
N MET A 1 13.38 13.07 -6.86
CA MET A 1 13.86 11.91 -7.65
C MET A 1 12.69 11.26 -8.33
N ARG A 2 12.85 10.80 -9.59
CA ARG A 2 11.80 10.01 -10.26
C ARG A 2 12.06 8.53 -10.05
N LEU A 3 11.01 7.82 -9.66
CA LEU A 3 11.03 6.38 -9.39
C LEU A 3 10.04 5.66 -10.31
N LEU A 4 10.44 4.48 -10.76
CA LEU A 4 9.62 3.55 -11.53
C LEU A 4 9.20 2.39 -10.62
N PHE A 5 7.89 2.12 -10.58
CA PHE A 5 7.28 1.09 -9.74
C PHE A 5 6.69 -0.02 -10.59
N GLU A 6 7.02 -1.25 -10.24
CA GLU A 6 6.27 -2.42 -10.67
C GLU A 6 5.26 -2.79 -9.59
N LEU A 7 3.99 -2.65 -9.92
CA LEU A 7 2.88 -2.78 -9.00
C LEU A 7 2.28 -4.20 -8.99
N SER A 8 1.63 -4.54 -7.88
CA SER A 8 0.82 -5.75 -7.77
C SER A 8 -0.42 -5.64 -8.68
N GLY A 9 -0.78 -6.76 -9.33
CA GLY A 9 -2.03 -6.87 -10.09
C GLY A 9 -3.23 -7.34 -9.27
N GLU A 10 -3.11 -7.45 -7.95
CA GLU A 10 -4.16 -8.01 -7.08
C GLU A 10 -5.36 -7.08 -6.89
N ASN A 11 -5.15 -5.78 -7.07
CA ASN A 11 -6.20 -4.77 -6.98
C ASN A 11 -5.95 -3.69 -8.06
N PRO A 12 -7.00 -3.18 -8.71
CA PRO A 12 -6.83 -2.23 -9.81
C PRO A 12 -6.44 -0.82 -9.37
N THR A 13 -6.78 -0.39 -8.15
CA THR A 13 -6.63 1.00 -7.71
C THR A 13 -5.71 1.19 -6.51
N LEU A 14 -5.74 0.27 -5.55
CA LEU A 14 -4.96 0.38 -4.31
C LEU A 14 -3.44 0.52 -4.52
N PRO A 15 -2.80 -0.24 -5.45
CA PRO A 15 -1.35 -0.13 -5.64
C PRO A 15 -0.89 1.27 -6.06
N VAL A 16 -1.68 1.96 -6.87
CA VAL A 16 -1.37 3.34 -7.30
C VAL A 16 -1.70 4.34 -6.19
N ALA A 17 -2.85 4.19 -5.53
CA ALA A 17 -3.23 5.05 -4.40
C ALA A 17 -2.20 4.98 -3.25
N GLU A 18 -1.63 3.81 -2.99
CA GLU A 18 -0.58 3.63 -2.00
C GLU A 18 0.67 4.51 -2.27
N LEU A 19 0.97 4.81 -3.53
CA LEU A 19 2.13 5.63 -3.91
C LEU A 19 2.04 7.09 -3.48
N GLU A 20 0.84 7.60 -3.19
CA GLU A 20 0.66 8.99 -2.71
C GLU A 20 1.42 9.25 -1.40
N CYS A 21 1.65 8.22 -0.58
CA CYS A 21 2.40 8.38 0.68
C CYS A 21 3.88 8.74 0.46
N ILE A 22 4.41 8.56 -0.74
CA ILE A 22 5.82 8.83 -1.06
C ILE A 22 6.01 9.95 -2.07
N GLY A 23 4.99 10.33 -2.85
CA GLY A 23 5.14 11.38 -3.83
C GLY A 23 3.98 11.54 -4.80
N LYS A 24 4.23 12.31 -5.86
CA LYS A 24 3.24 12.59 -6.91
C LYS A 24 3.37 11.58 -8.04
N VAL A 25 2.30 10.89 -8.37
CA VAL A 25 2.21 10.03 -9.56
C VAL A 25 2.24 10.91 -10.81
N LEU A 26 3.23 10.70 -11.68
CA LEU A 26 3.41 11.44 -12.92
C LEU A 26 2.78 10.70 -14.11
N ASP A 27 2.94 9.38 -14.14
CA ASP A 27 2.37 8.50 -15.17
C ASP A 27 1.99 7.16 -14.55
N GLN A 28 0.99 6.53 -15.14
CA GLN A 28 0.45 5.24 -14.69
C GLN A 28 -0.01 4.43 -15.88
N ARG A 29 0.34 3.14 -15.89
CA ARG A 29 -0.18 2.10 -16.77
C ARG A 29 -0.49 0.85 -15.96
N LEU A 30 -1.02 -0.18 -16.61
CA LEU A 30 -1.34 -1.44 -15.93
C LEU A 30 -0.11 -1.99 -15.20
N GLN A 31 -0.18 -2.08 -13.86
CA GLN A 31 0.88 -2.55 -12.97
C GLN A 31 2.23 -1.79 -13.07
N VAL A 32 2.20 -0.56 -13.56
CA VAL A 32 3.38 0.32 -13.64
C VAL A 32 3.00 1.73 -13.24
N ALA A 33 3.86 2.43 -12.50
CA ALA A 33 3.72 3.85 -12.26
C ALA A 33 5.09 4.53 -12.20
N VAL A 34 5.12 5.81 -12.59
CA VAL A 34 6.25 6.72 -12.41
C VAL A 34 5.87 7.77 -11.39
N VAL A 35 6.67 7.92 -10.35
CA VAL A 35 6.41 8.84 -9.24
C VAL A 35 7.57 9.81 -9.07
N GLU A 36 7.25 11.09 -8.90
CA GLU A 36 8.21 12.06 -8.41
C GLU A 36 8.17 12.10 -6.88
N SER A 37 9.24 11.61 -6.26
CA SER A 37 9.32 11.47 -4.81
C SER A 37 10.33 12.44 -4.20
N PRO A 38 9.93 13.25 -3.20
CA PRO A 38 10.86 14.01 -2.36
C PRO A 38 11.52 13.14 -1.28
N VAL A 39 10.99 11.94 -1.00
CA VAL A 39 11.39 11.03 0.08
C VAL A 39 11.49 9.59 -0.43
N PRO A 40 12.40 9.30 -1.39
CA PRO A 40 12.48 8.00 -2.04
C PRO A 40 12.75 6.84 -1.07
N GLU A 41 13.37 7.10 0.07
CA GLU A 41 13.64 6.12 1.13
C GLU A 41 12.36 5.54 1.74
N LEU A 42 11.28 6.29 1.74
CA LEU A 42 9.98 5.81 2.21
C LEU A 42 9.33 4.76 1.29
N ALA A 43 9.85 4.55 0.09
CA ALA A 43 9.32 3.53 -0.80
C ALA A 43 9.47 2.10 -0.25
N THR A 44 10.36 1.89 0.73
CA THR A 44 10.52 0.59 1.44
C THR A 44 9.29 0.19 2.25
N ARG A 45 8.40 1.15 2.58
CA ARG A 45 7.17 0.89 3.34
C ARG A 45 6.04 0.26 2.51
N LEU A 46 6.13 0.34 1.18
CA LEU A 46 5.06 -0.07 0.27
C LEU A 46 4.77 -1.57 0.34
N ALA A 47 3.50 -1.93 0.26
CA ALA A 47 3.03 -3.31 0.35
C ALA A 47 2.57 -3.88 -0.99
N MET A 48 2.02 -3.04 -1.88
CA MET A 48 1.50 -3.46 -3.19
C MET A 48 2.46 -3.18 -4.34
N THR A 49 3.74 -3.02 -4.03
CA THR A 49 4.83 -2.86 -4.99
C THR A 49 5.71 -4.11 -5.02
N HIS A 50 6.24 -4.48 -6.17
CA HIS A 50 7.19 -5.58 -6.33
C HIS A 50 8.63 -5.09 -6.42
N VAL A 51 8.86 -4.10 -7.30
CA VAL A 51 10.21 -3.59 -7.60
C VAL A 51 10.15 -2.07 -7.66
N VAL A 52 11.16 -1.44 -7.11
CA VAL A 52 11.38 0.01 -7.19
C VAL A 52 12.69 0.24 -7.93
N SER A 53 12.64 1.08 -8.95
CA SER A 53 13.79 1.44 -9.76
C SER A 53 13.93 2.96 -9.84
N GLU A 54 15.15 3.45 -9.99
CA GLU A 54 15.40 4.79 -10.49
C GLU A 54 14.87 4.86 -11.93
N TYR A 55 14.00 5.82 -12.22
CA TYR A 55 13.45 6.00 -13.55
C TYR A 55 14.49 6.64 -14.46
N LEU A 56 14.84 5.98 -15.55
CA LEU A 56 15.83 6.43 -16.55
C LEU A 56 15.16 6.98 -17.82
N GLY A 57 13.97 6.46 -18.18
CA GLY A 57 13.24 6.92 -19.35
C GLY A 57 12.15 5.95 -19.80
N GLU A 58 11.45 6.33 -20.86
CA GLU A 58 10.40 5.52 -21.50
C GLU A 58 10.39 5.72 -23.02
N CYS A 59 9.85 4.74 -23.72
CA CYS A 59 9.68 4.80 -25.17
C CYS A 59 8.49 3.93 -25.61
N GLU A 60 8.21 3.88 -26.89
CA GLU A 60 7.31 2.89 -27.47
C GLU A 60 7.86 1.46 -27.25
N PRO A 61 6.99 0.43 -27.08
CA PRO A 61 7.40 -0.93 -26.80
C PRO A 61 7.90 -1.66 -28.07
N SER A 62 8.87 -1.05 -28.78
CA SER A 62 9.54 -1.61 -29.95
C SER A 62 11.06 -1.67 -29.73
N LEU A 63 11.73 -2.63 -30.38
CA LEU A 63 13.19 -2.76 -30.29
C LEU A 63 13.91 -1.51 -30.79
N ASN A 64 13.40 -0.89 -31.86
CA ASN A 64 14.02 0.29 -32.48
C ASN A 64 13.92 1.51 -31.53
N SER A 65 12.74 1.78 -30.96
CA SER A 65 12.53 2.86 -30.01
C SER A 65 13.34 2.65 -28.74
N PHE A 66 13.39 1.42 -28.25
CA PHE A 66 14.17 1.09 -27.07
C PHE A 66 15.68 1.19 -27.31
N ALA A 67 16.18 0.77 -28.48
CA ALA A 67 17.57 0.98 -28.86
C ALA A 67 17.90 2.49 -29.00
N GLY A 68 16.95 3.30 -29.46
CA GLY A 68 17.06 4.77 -29.48
C GLY A 68 17.24 5.33 -28.07
N LEU A 69 16.37 4.95 -27.13
CA LEU A 69 16.46 5.36 -25.73
C LEU A 69 17.80 4.96 -25.09
N LEU A 70 18.26 3.72 -25.30
CA LEU A 70 19.54 3.27 -24.74
C LEU A 70 20.74 4.03 -25.30
N ARG A 71 20.71 4.43 -26.60
CA ARG A 71 21.76 5.29 -27.21
C ARG A 71 21.77 6.69 -26.59
N GLU A 72 20.60 7.27 -26.38
CA GLU A 72 20.46 8.59 -25.77
C GLU A 72 20.98 8.60 -24.32
N LEU A 73 20.67 7.54 -23.55
CA LEU A 73 21.10 7.39 -22.16
C LEU A 73 22.61 7.16 -22.04
N ALA A 74 23.27 6.57 -23.06
CA ALA A 74 24.70 6.32 -23.12
C ALA A 74 25.30 5.79 -21.80
N ILE A 75 24.66 4.74 -21.23
CA ILE A 75 25.02 4.24 -19.90
C ILE A 75 26.37 3.52 -19.91
N GLU A 76 27.26 3.96 -19.05
CA GLU A 76 28.54 3.29 -18.78
C GLU A 76 28.62 2.89 -17.31
N THR A 77 29.16 1.70 -17.03
CA THR A 77 29.35 1.23 -15.66
C THR A 77 30.59 0.37 -15.53
N ARG A 78 31.27 0.50 -14.38
CA ARG A 78 32.38 -0.39 -13.99
C ARG A 78 31.89 -1.60 -13.20
N GLN A 79 30.67 -1.52 -12.65
CA GLN A 79 30.03 -2.61 -11.89
C GLN A 79 29.41 -3.61 -12.86
N SER A 80 29.40 -4.88 -12.45
CA SER A 80 28.73 -5.93 -13.21
C SER A 80 27.22 -5.71 -13.25
N PHE A 81 26.61 -5.91 -14.42
CA PHE A 81 25.18 -5.68 -14.57
C PHE A 81 24.44 -6.80 -15.28
N ALA A 82 23.11 -6.83 -15.11
CA ALA A 82 22.19 -7.60 -15.94
C ALA A 82 21.01 -6.75 -16.41
N GLY A 83 20.58 -7.02 -17.65
CA GLY A 83 19.29 -6.55 -18.18
C GLY A 83 18.19 -7.56 -17.85
N ARG A 84 17.07 -7.10 -17.35
CA ARG A 84 15.85 -7.91 -17.13
C ARG A 84 14.65 -7.21 -17.75
N VAL A 85 13.74 -8.01 -18.29
CA VAL A 85 12.54 -7.49 -18.95
C VAL A 85 11.30 -8.16 -18.39
N LYS A 86 10.29 -7.36 -18.07
CA LYS A 86 8.96 -7.84 -17.70
C LYS A 86 7.93 -7.35 -18.71
N LYS A 87 7.12 -8.26 -19.20
CA LYS A 87 5.89 -7.91 -19.94
C LYS A 87 4.71 -8.07 -18.98
N VAL A 88 3.91 -7.02 -18.85
CA VAL A 88 2.65 -7.09 -18.12
C VAL A 88 1.63 -7.83 -18.97
N HIS A 89 1.09 -8.95 -18.46
CA HIS A 89 0.15 -9.79 -19.20
C HIS A 89 -1.15 -9.02 -19.53
N GLY A 90 -1.63 -9.21 -20.76
CA GLY A 90 -2.86 -8.60 -21.24
C GLY A 90 -2.76 -7.14 -21.66
N SER A 91 -1.59 -6.50 -21.48
CA SER A 91 -1.42 -5.07 -21.77
C SER A 91 -0.88 -4.78 -23.17
N CYS A 92 0.08 -5.56 -23.69
CA CYS A 92 0.68 -5.26 -24.99
C CYS A 92 -0.17 -5.75 -26.16
N ARG A 93 -0.79 -4.84 -26.90
CA ARG A 93 -1.52 -5.10 -28.17
C ARG A 93 -0.65 -4.90 -29.42
N THR A 94 0.67 -5.04 -29.30
CA THR A 94 1.55 -4.85 -30.46
C THR A 94 1.37 -5.98 -31.48
N ARG A 95 1.20 -5.64 -32.77
CA ARG A 95 1.06 -6.59 -33.90
C ARG A 95 2.25 -7.52 -34.08
N ASN A 96 3.40 -7.21 -33.46
CA ASN A 96 4.63 -8.01 -33.55
C ASN A 96 5.27 -8.05 -32.13
N PRO A 97 5.00 -9.06 -31.30
CA PRO A 97 5.51 -9.13 -29.94
C PRO A 97 6.99 -9.51 -29.97
N CYS A 98 7.88 -8.51 -29.93
CA CYS A 98 9.29 -8.76 -29.66
C CYS A 98 9.45 -9.57 -28.38
N SER A 99 10.35 -10.53 -28.37
CA SER A 99 10.57 -11.37 -27.19
C SER A 99 11.27 -10.60 -26.07
N GLN A 100 11.02 -10.97 -24.82
CA GLN A 100 11.75 -10.39 -23.68
C GLN A 100 13.27 -10.53 -23.86
N ARG A 101 13.73 -11.65 -24.41
CA ARG A 101 15.14 -11.93 -24.66
C ARG A 101 15.79 -10.96 -25.64
N GLU A 102 15.06 -10.45 -26.64
CA GLU A 102 15.59 -9.45 -27.56
C GLU A 102 15.83 -8.11 -26.86
N PHE A 103 14.92 -7.67 -26.01
CA PHE A 103 15.13 -6.48 -25.17
C PHE A 103 16.28 -6.68 -24.18
N GLU A 104 16.37 -7.83 -23.51
CA GLU A 104 17.48 -8.15 -22.60
C GLU A 104 18.84 -8.15 -23.34
N ARG A 105 18.88 -8.67 -24.58
CA ARG A 105 20.07 -8.63 -25.41
C ARG A 105 20.47 -7.19 -25.75
N LEU A 106 19.51 -6.33 -26.11
CA LEU A 106 19.78 -4.90 -26.35
C LEU A 106 20.40 -4.24 -25.12
N ILE A 107 19.85 -4.46 -23.94
CA ILE A 107 20.43 -3.92 -22.69
C ILE A 107 21.88 -4.39 -22.55
N GLY A 108 22.14 -5.69 -22.71
CA GLY A 108 23.47 -6.27 -22.56
C GLY A 108 24.49 -5.83 -23.63
N THR A 109 24.05 -5.40 -24.82
CA THR A 109 24.96 -4.98 -25.89
C THR A 109 25.16 -3.47 -25.95
N MET A 110 24.20 -2.67 -25.47
CA MET A 110 24.24 -1.22 -25.60
C MET A 110 24.70 -0.49 -24.33
N ILE A 111 24.65 -1.15 -23.18
CA ILE A 111 25.26 -0.64 -21.95
C ILE A 111 26.75 -1.06 -21.92
N SER A 112 27.63 -0.08 -21.75
CA SER A 112 29.08 -0.32 -21.64
C SER A 112 29.42 -0.79 -20.23
N GLY A 113 29.90 -2.04 -20.09
CA GLY A 113 30.29 -2.61 -18.80
C GLY A 113 30.31 -4.15 -18.77
N PRO A 114 30.74 -4.75 -17.67
CA PRO A 114 30.80 -6.22 -17.52
C PRO A 114 29.39 -6.80 -17.28
N VAL A 115 28.97 -7.76 -18.11
CA VAL A 115 27.67 -8.44 -17.97
C VAL A 115 27.80 -9.64 -17.03
N SER A 116 26.92 -9.72 -16.00
CA SER A 116 26.80 -10.86 -15.09
C SER A 116 25.34 -11.26 -14.92
N LEU A 117 24.93 -12.40 -15.49
CA LEU A 117 23.53 -12.82 -15.44
C LEU A 117 23.13 -13.48 -14.11
N LYS A 118 24.09 -14.03 -13.34
CA LYS A 118 23.80 -14.77 -12.11
C LYS A 118 23.83 -13.85 -10.88
N ASN A 119 24.88 -13.05 -10.74
CA ASN A 119 25.11 -12.18 -9.58
C ASN A 119 25.51 -10.78 -10.06
N PRO A 120 24.61 -10.02 -10.69
CA PRO A 120 24.89 -8.64 -11.07
C PRO A 120 24.91 -7.73 -9.84
N GLU A 121 25.84 -6.76 -9.83
CA GLU A 121 25.83 -5.66 -8.83
C GLU A 121 24.75 -4.63 -9.16
N ILE A 122 24.40 -4.49 -10.46
CA ILE A 122 23.36 -3.59 -10.94
C ILE A 122 22.36 -4.40 -11.78
N GLU A 123 21.07 -4.20 -11.55
CA GLU A 123 20.02 -4.66 -12.43
C GLU A 123 19.40 -3.48 -13.17
N TYR A 124 19.49 -3.49 -14.51
CA TYR A 124 18.69 -2.62 -15.36
C TYR A 124 17.41 -3.34 -15.77
N ARG A 125 16.29 -2.66 -15.68
CA ARG A 125 14.99 -3.30 -15.85
C ARG A 125 14.11 -2.54 -16.82
N ALA A 126 13.64 -3.24 -17.86
CA ALA A 126 12.61 -2.73 -18.75
C ALA A 126 11.26 -3.37 -18.41
N VAL A 127 10.20 -2.56 -18.34
CA VAL A 127 8.83 -3.01 -18.09
C VAL A 127 7.95 -2.56 -19.25
N LEU A 128 7.40 -3.54 -19.96
CA LEU A 128 6.47 -3.29 -21.06
C LEU A 128 5.04 -3.39 -20.55
N SER A 129 4.34 -2.28 -20.60
CA SER A 129 2.93 -2.18 -20.21
C SER A 129 2.17 -1.32 -21.21
N GLU A 130 1.07 -1.85 -21.72
CA GLU A 130 0.20 -1.19 -22.69
C GLU A 130 0.98 -0.69 -23.94
N ASP A 131 1.08 0.60 -24.13
CA ASP A 131 1.75 1.28 -25.25
C ASP A 131 3.13 1.82 -24.90
N ARG A 132 3.69 1.45 -23.73
CA ARG A 132 4.95 1.97 -23.21
C ARG A 132 5.94 0.88 -22.80
N CYS A 133 7.20 1.21 -22.95
CA CYS A 133 8.36 0.51 -22.40
C CYS A 133 9.07 1.46 -21.44
N TYR A 134 8.97 1.19 -20.14
CA TYR A 134 9.65 1.94 -19.09
C TYR A 134 11.00 1.31 -18.81
N PHE A 135 12.01 2.15 -18.57
CA PHE A 135 13.35 1.68 -18.26
C PHE A 135 13.89 2.31 -16.99
N GLY A 136 14.53 1.49 -16.14
CA GLY A 136 15.06 1.93 -14.86
C GLY A 136 16.20 1.08 -14.35
N LYS A 137 16.90 1.62 -13.34
CA LYS A 137 17.91 0.93 -12.55
C LYS A 137 17.28 0.49 -11.24
N VAL A 138 17.26 -0.80 -10.95
CA VAL A 138 16.64 -1.35 -9.73
C VAL A 138 17.35 -0.81 -8.50
N ILE A 139 16.59 -0.27 -7.55
CA ILE A 139 17.06 0.19 -6.24
C ILE A 139 16.83 -0.91 -5.22
N PHE A 140 15.60 -1.45 -5.15
CA PHE A 140 15.28 -2.56 -4.23
C PHE A 140 14.02 -3.32 -4.69
N ARG A 141 13.81 -4.46 -4.05
CA ARG A 141 12.59 -5.28 -4.19
C ARG A 141 11.88 -5.35 -2.85
N VAL A 142 10.56 -5.24 -2.87
CA VAL A 142 9.76 -5.37 -1.65
C VAL A 142 9.82 -6.82 -1.15
N ASP A 143 10.18 -7.00 0.10
CA ASP A 143 10.17 -8.31 0.75
C ASP A 143 8.73 -8.75 1.05
N ARG A 144 8.22 -9.62 0.20
CA ARG A 144 6.88 -10.20 0.38
C ARG A 144 6.87 -11.34 1.40
N GLY A 145 7.98 -12.02 1.60
CA GLY A 145 8.11 -13.09 2.59
C GLY A 145 7.92 -12.60 4.02
N GLY A 146 8.35 -11.39 4.30
CA GLY A 146 8.13 -10.74 5.59
C GLY A 146 6.65 -10.59 5.95
N PHE A 147 5.75 -10.36 4.97
CA PHE A 147 4.31 -10.34 5.22
C PHE A 147 3.75 -11.72 5.53
N ASP A 148 4.23 -12.76 4.86
CA ASP A 148 3.80 -14.14 5.10
C ASP A 148 4.21 -14.63 6.50
N ALA A 149 5.36 -14.18 7.01
CA ALA A 149 5.81 -14.48 8.37
C ALA A 149 4.88 -13.92 9.45
N ARG A 150 4.19 -12.79 9.17
CA ARG A 150 3.22 -12.13 10.07
C ARG A 150 1.77 -12.52 9.82
N ASN A 151 1.54 -13.59 9.05
CA ASN A 151 0.19 -14.10 8.79
C ASN A 151 -0.59 -14.29 10.10
N PRO A 152 -1.88 -13.89 10.18
CA PRO A 152 -2.69 -14.00 11.39
C PRO A 152 -2.67 -15.37 12.05
N GLY A 153 -2.68 -16.45 11.27
CA GLY A 153 -2.60 -17.82 11.81
C GLY A 153 -1.29 -18.19 12.51
N ARG A 154 -0.28 -17.33 12.47
CA ARG A 154 1.01 -17.51 13.19
C ARG A 154 1.13 -16.65 14.45
N ARG A 155 0.11 -15.84 14.75
CA ARG A 155 0.09 -14.97 15.92
C ARG A 155 -0.26 -15.74 17.19
N ASN A 156 0.18 -15.24 18.34
CA ASN A 156 -0.14 -15.83 19.65
C ASN A 156 -1.63 -15.77 19.96
N PHE A 157 -2.29 -14.68 19.56
CA PHE A 157 -3.72 -14.53 19.64
C PHE A 157 -4.30 -14.31 18.23
N PHE A 158 -5.25 -15.14 17.88
CA PHE A 158 -5.90 -15.16 16.56
C PHE A 158 -7.42 -15.19 16.70
N HIS A 159 -8.10 -14.46 15.84
CA HIS A 159 -9.55 -14.52 15.67
C HIS A 159 -9.87 -14.59 14.15
N PRO A 160 -10.87 -15.39 13.71
CA PRO A 160 -11.28 -15.43 12.31
C PRO A 160 -11.70 -14.06 11.76
N GLY A 161 -11.47 -13.84 10.46
CA GLY A 161 -11.90 -12.59 9.78
C GLY A 161 -10.90 -11.45 9.86
N VAL A 162 -9.79 -11.60 10.56
CA VAL A 162 -8.77 -10.55 10.68
C VAL A 162 -8.10 -10.22 9.35
N MET A 163 -7.66 -8.98 9.23
CA MET A 163 -7.02 -8.45 8.03
C MET A 163 -5.61 -9.04 7.82
N MET A 164 -5.26 -9.29 6.56
CA MET A 164 -3.92 -9.73 6.18
C MET A 164 -2.90 -8.60 6.31
N PRO A 165 -1.65 -8.89 6.71
CA PRO A 165 -0.62 -7.88 6.98
C PRO A 165 -0.38 -6.91 5.83
N ARG A 166 -0.31 -7.40 4.60
CA ARG A 166 -0.10 -6.58 3.41
C ARG A 166 -1.24 -5.57 3.20
N MET A 167 -2.49 -5.96 3.44
CA MET A 167 -3.62 -5.05 3.38
C MET A 167 -3.55 -4.01 4.50
N ALA A 168 -3.31 -4.44 5.74
CA ALA A 168 -3.15 -3.52 6.87
C ALA A 168 -2.06 -2.46 6.58
N ARG A 169 -0.91 -2.88 6.05
CA ARG A 169 0.17 -2.00 5.61
C ARG A 169 -0.28 -1.01 4.53
N THR A 170 -1.01 -1.48 3.52
CA THR A 170 -1.56 -0.64 2.45
C THR A 170 -2.48 0.43 3.02
N LEU A 171 -3.41 0.05 3.91
CA LEU A 171 -4.34 1.01 4.54
C LEU A 171 -3.60 2.10 5.34
N ILE A 172 -2.55 1.72 6.08
CA ILE A 172 -1.69 2.70 6.79
C ILE A 172 -1.04 3.65 5.77
N ASN A 173 -0.53 3.14 4.65
CA ASN A 173 0.10 3.95 3.62
C ASN A 173 -0.89 4.94 2.96
N LEU A 174 -2.17 4.58 2.79
CA LEU A 174 -3.21 5.48 2.27
C LEU A 174 -3.45 6.71 3.16
N THR A 175 -3.12 6.65 4.45
CA THR A 175 -3.20 7.82 5.34
C THR A 175 -2.11 8.85 5.08
N CYS A 176 -1.05 8.48 4.36
CA CYS A 176 0.15 9.28 4.16
C CYS A 176 0.87 9.72 5.46
N VAL A 177 0.58 9.08 6.60
CA VAL A 177 1.23 9.37 7.90
C VAL A 177 2.74 9.18 7.81
N ARG A 178 3.49 10.10 8.40
CA ARG A 178 4.96 10.08 8.42
C ARG A 178 5.48 9.23 9.58
N PRO A 179 6.70 8.67 9.47
CA PRO A 179 7.35 8.00 10.61
C PRO A 179 7.36 8.89 11.87
N GLY A 180 7.12 8.29 13.03
CA GLY A 180 6.97 9.00 14.29
C GLY A 180 5.57 9.61 14.55
N GLY A 181 4.68 9.63 13.55
CA GLY A 181 3.30 10.10 13.72
C GLY A 181 2.45 9.14 14.56
N ILE A 182 1.40 9.67 15.19
CA ILE A 182 0.46 8.92 16.02
C ILE A 182 -0.65 8.37 15.13
N ILE A 183 -0.82 7.03 15.13
CA ILE A 183 -1.91 6.35 14.44
C ILE A 183 -2.84 5.65 15.42
N LEU A 184 -4.15 5.80 15.22
CA LEU A 184 -5.18 5.16 16.02
C LEU A 184 -5.94 4.09 15.21
N ASP A 185 -6.13 2.92 15.83
CA ASP A 185 -7.08 1.91 15.37
C ASP A 185 -8.17 1.71 16.46
N PRO A 186 -9.35 2.34 16.30
CA PRO A 186 -10.40 2.31 17.33
C PRO A 186 -11.24 1.02 17.34
N PHE A 187 -11.01 0.06 16.44
CA PHE A 187 -11.55 -1.29 16.44
C PHE A 187 -10.41 -2.31 16.27
N SER A 188 -9.42 -2.25 17.16
CA SER A 188 -8.11 -2.89 16.94
C SER A 188 -8.14 -4.42 16.88
N GLY A 189 -9.20 -5.06 17.39
CA GLY A 189 -9.35 -6.51 17.36
C GLY A 189 -8.10 -7.24 17.84
N THR A 190 -7.48 -8.03 16.97
CA THR A 190 -6.24 -8.78 17.29
C THR A 190 -4.95 -7.98 17.13
N GLY A 191 -5.02 -6.68 16.87
CA GLY A 191 -3.87 -5.78 16.71
C GLY A 191 -3.18 -5.82 15.34
N GLY A 192 -3.86 -6.31 14.30
CA GLY A 192 -3.24 -6.50 12.99
C GLY A 192 -2.72 -5.22 12.33
N ILE A 193 -3.43 -4.11 12.46
CA ILE A 193 -3.02 -2.79 11.97
C ILE A 193 -1.90 -2.24 12.84
N LEU A 194 -1.98 -2.42 14.17
CA LEU A 194 -0.96 -1.94 15.11
C LEU A 194 0.40 -2.57 14.85
N ILE A 195 0.46 -3.88 14.60
CA ILE A 195 1.71 -4.59 14.24
C ILE A 195 2.38 -3.94 13.02
N GLU A 196 1.63 -3.66 11.97
CA GLU A 196 2.18 -3.06 10.76
C GLU A 196 2.56 -1.59 10.98
N ALA A 197 1.87 -0.87 11.85
CA ALA A 197 2.20 0.49 12.25
C ALA A 197 3.51 0.57 13.04
N GLU A 198 3.72 -0.34 14.02
CA GLU A 198 4.98 -0.47 14.77
C GLU A 198 6.17 -0.67 13.83
N MET A 199 6.03 -1.56 12.84
CA MET A 199 7.08 -1.83 11.85
C MET A 199 7.41 -0.63 10.95
N LEU A 200 6.50 0.34 10.85
CA LEU A 200 6.72 1.60 10.14
C LEU A 200 7.29 2.71 11.03
N GLY A 201 7.58 2.41 12.29
CA GLY A 201 8.07 3.40 13.26
C GLY A 201 7.01 4.44 13.63
N LEU A 202 5.72 4.06 13.63
CA LEU A 202 4.62 4.90 14.07
C LEU A 202 4.34 4.68 15.57
N GLN A 203 3.83 5.71 16.24
CA GLN A 203 3.27 5.59 17.58
C GLN A 203 1.85 5.06 17.46
N ALA A 204 1.70 3.75 17.61
CA ALA A 204 0.43 3.09 17.38
C ALA A 204 -0.38 2.99 18.68
N VAL A 205 -1.64 3.38 18.61
CA VAL A 205 -2.61 3.28 19.69
C VAL A 205 -3.81 2.49 19.17
N GLY A 206 -4.22 1.46 19.91
CA GLY A 206 -5.40 0.67 19.63
C GLY A 206 -6.44 0.79 20.71
N SER A 207 -7.71 0.71 20.35
CA SER A 207 -8.79 0.49 21.31
C SER A 207 -9.77 -0.54 20.78
N ASP A 208 -10.43 -1.22 21.70
CA ASP A 208 -11.51 -2.14 21.40
C ASP A 208 -12.52 -2.13 22.55
N PHE A 209 -13.78 -2.36 22.26
CA PHE A 209 -14.83 -2.46 23.25
C PHE A 209 -14.80 -3.82 23.98
N ASP A 210 -14.28 -4.85 23.34
CA ASP A 210 -14.20 -6.22 23.88
C ASP A 210 -12.92 -6.40 24.70
N PRO A 211 -13.02 -6.65 26.03
CA PRO A 211 -11.86 -6.93 26.88
C PRO A 211 -11.02 -8.12 26.42
N LEU A 212 -11.64 -9.12 25.76
CA LEU A 212 -10.94 -10.28 25.22
C LEU A 212 -10.01 -9.84 24.08
N MET A 213 -10.47 -8.96 23.20
CA MET A 213 -9.65 -8.44 22.10
C MET A 213 -8.49 -7.61 22.63
N VAL A 214 -8.73 -6.73 23.60
CA VAL A 214 -7.67 -5.92 24.24
C VAL A 214 -6.63 -6.80 24.93
N SER A 215 -7.03 -7.80 25.72
CA SER A 215 -6.09 -8.68 26.42
C SER A 215 -5.34 -9.61 25.47
N GLY A 216 -6.03 -10.11 24.44
CA GLY A 216 -5.45 -11.00 23.43
C GLY A 216 -4.46 -10.29 22.52
N SER A 217 -4.80 -9.09 22.01
CA SER A 217 -3.93 -8.33 21.13
C SER A 217 -2.60 -7.90 21.80
N ARG A 218 -2.57 -7.72 23.12
CA ARG A 218 -1.32 -7.50 23.90
C ARG A 218 -0.27 -8.58 23.67
N GLN A 219 -0.68 -9.79 23.32
CA GLN A 219 0.25 -10.90 23.02
C GLN A 219 0.88 -10.80 21.61
N ASN A 220 0.32 -9.96 20.75
CA ASN A 220 0.72 -9.82 19.35
C ASN A 220 1.53 -8.56 19.07
N ILE A 221 1.37 -7.52 19.88
CA ILE A 221 2.03 -6.22 19.71
C ILE A 221 3.25 -6.10 20.60
N SER A 222 4.16 -5.18 20.26
CA SER A 222 5.43 -5.00 20.99
C SER A 222 5.49 -3.67 21.74
N SER A 223 4.99 -2.59 21.16
CA SER A 223 5.16 -1.21 21.66
C SER A 223 3.89 -0.35 21.58
N SER A 224 2.81 -0.86 21.02
CA SER A 224 1.55 -0.11 20.89
C SER A 224 0.82 0.00 22.22
N ASP A 225 0.18 1.14 22.47
CA ASP A 225 -0.74 1.31 23.57
C ASP A 225 -2.11 0.70 23.24
N LEU A 226 -2.74 0.08 24.24
CA LEU A 226 -4.07 -0.53 24.12
C LEU A 226 -5.01 -0.07 25.21
N LEU A 227 -6.20 0.30 24.81
CA LEU A 227 -7.26 0.82 25.66
C LEU A 227 -8.54 -0.02 25.51
N LEU A 228 -9.22 -0.25 26.60
CA LEU A 228 -10.61 -0.69 26.57
C LEU A 228 -11.49 0.55 26.44
N ALA A 229 -12.07 0.78 25.27
CA ALA A 229 -12.84 1.99 24.99
C ALA A 229 -13.96 1.74 23.99
N ASP A 230 -15.02 2.55 24.12
CA ASP A 230 -16.10 2.63 23.14
C ASP A 230 -15.70 3.65 22.06
N THR A 231 -15.74 3.24 20.80
CA THR A 231 -15.37 4.09 19.66
C THR A 231 -16.31 5.29 19.49
N THR A 232 -17.54 5.21 20.00
CA THR A 232 -18.49 6.31 20.00
C THR A 232 -18.19 7.39 21.07
N CYS A 233 -17.20 7.13 21.95
CA CYS A 233 -16.75 8.06 23.00
C CYS A 233 -15.26 7.83 23.29
N LEU A 234 -14.38 8.19 22.36
CA LEU A 234 -12.95 7.95 22.48
C LEU A 234 -12.28 8.81 23.54
N PRO A 235 -11.42 8.23 24.41
CA PRO A 235 -10.80 8.94 25.53
C PRO A 235 -9.60 9.81 25.09
N PHE A 236 -9.70 10.47 23.94
CA PHE A 236 -8.68 11.34 23.40
C PHE A 236 -9.19 12.77 23.25
N SER A 237 -8.27 13.72 23.37
CA SER A 237 -8.55 15.13 23.04
C SER A 237 -8.85 15.29 21.55
N ALA A 238 -9.58 16.34 21.19
CA ALA A 238 -9.77 16.69 19.79
C ALA A 238 -8.42 16.94 19.12
N ARG A 239 -8.29 16.50 17.88
CA ARG A 239 -7.07 16.66 17.03
C ARG A 239 -5.80 16.09 17.68
N ALA A 240 -5.91 14.93 18.33
CA ALA A 240 -4.81 14.28 19.03
C ALA A 240 -3.95 13.41 18.10
N VAL A 241 -4.53 12.81 17.05
CA VAL A 241 -3.87 11.80 16.23
C VAL A 241 -3.58 12.26 14.80
N ASP A 242 -2.50 11.72 14.20
CA ASP A 242 -2.05 12.06 12.84
C ASP A 242 -2.68 11.16 11.78
N ALA A 243 -3.22 10.01 12.18
CA ALA A 243 -3.91 9.10 11.28
C ALA A 243 -4.91 8.22 12.05
N VAL A 244 -5.96 7.78 11.36
CA VAL A 244 -6.84 6.72 11.83
C VAL A 244 -6.90 5.64 10.75
N VAL A 245 -6.76 4.38 11.13
CA VAL A 245 -6.99 3.23 10.24
C VAL A 245 -7.77 2.18 10.99
N THR A 246 -8.89 1.74 10.44
CA THR A 246 -9.72 0.77 11.14
C THR A 246 -10.58 -0.07 10.20
N ASP A 247 -10.87 -1.30 10.61
CA ASP A 247 -11.81 -2.23 9.95
C ASP A 247 -13.08 -2.27 10.80
N PHE A 248 -14.14 -1.61 10.34
CA PHE A 248 -15.41 -1.54 11.06
C PHE A 248 -16.03 -2.93 11.24
N PRO A 249 -16.73 -3.16 12.35
CA PRO A 249 -17.37 -4.44 12.61
C PRO A 249 -18.45 -4.77 11.58
N TYR A 250 -18.59 -6.06 11.23
CA TYR A 250 -19.51 -6.56 10.18
C TYR A 250 -20.86 -7.08 10.76
N GLY A 251 -21.29 -6.59 11.91
CA GLY A 251 -22.61 -6.83 12.47
C GLY A 251 -22.80 -8.16 13.20
N GLN A 252 -22.06 -9.21 12.89
CA GLN A 252 -22.20 -10.53 13.52
C GLN A 252 -21.42 -10.69 14.83
N SER A 253 -20.50 -9.79 15.13
CA SER A 253 -19.54 -9.90 16.24
C SER A 253 -19.61 -8.74 17.24
N VAL A 254 -20.62 -7.87 17.15
CA VAL A 254 -20.72 -6.68 18.01
C VAL A 254 -21.82 -6.84 19.01
N CYS A 255 -21.52 -6.67 20.31
CA CYS A 255 -22.52 -6.32 21.33
C CYS A 255 -23.05 -4.91 21.04
N ILE A 256 -23.88 -4.74 20.03
CA ILE A 256 -24.68 -3.52 19.87
C ILE A 256 -25.66 -3.50 21.03
N LYS A 257 -25.70 -2.41 21.77
CA LYS A 257 -26.79 -2.20 22.72
C LYS A 257 -28.10 -2.49 22.01
N LYS A 258 -29.00 -3.27 22.56
CA LYS A 258 -30.21 -3.83 21.95
C LYS A 258 -31.11 -2.83 21.19
N THR A 259 -30.82 -1.55 21.25
CA THR A 259 -31.57 -0.43 20.65
C THR A 259 -30.86 0.28 19.50
N ASP A 260 -29.57 -0.02 19.25
CA ASP A 260 -28.78 0.72 18.26
C ASP A 260 -28.68 -0.04 16.94
N THR A 261 -28.73 0.70 15.83
CA THR A 261 -28.50 0.15 14.50
C THR A 261 -27.03 0.26 14.12
N MET A 262 -26.57 -0.53 13.12
CA MET A 262 -25.22 -0.41 12.60
C MET A 262 -24.94 0.98 11.99
N ASP A 263 -25.97 1.63 11.41
CA ASP A 263 -25.83 2.97 10.86
C ASP A 263 -25.57 4.01 11.95
N ASN A 264 -26.17 3.91 13.11
CA ASN A 264 -25.91 4.78 14.25
C ASN A 264 -24.48 4.58 14.78
N LEU A 265 -24.01 3.33 14.88
CA LEU A 265 -22.64 3.04 15.29
C LEU A 265 -21.61 3.66 14.30
N TYR A 266 -21.87 3.55 13.00
CA TYR A 266 -20.98 4.14 12.01
C TYR A 266 -20.99 5.67 12.05
N ASP A 267 -22.14 6.30 12.24
CA ASP A 267 -22.26 7.75 12.34
C ASP A 267 -21.52 8.30 13.56
N GLU A 268 -21.79 7.75 14.76
CA GLU A 268 -21.14 8.15 15.99
C GLU A 268 -19.62 7.88 15.98
N ALA A 269 -19.19 6.72 15.46
CA ALA A 269 -17.77 6.40 15.33
C ALA A 269 -17.06 7.35 14.35
N LEU A 270 -17.68 7.71 13.22
CA LEU A 270 -17.12 8.65 12.27
C LEU A 270 -17.05 10.06 12.83
N ALA A 271 -18.03 10.50 13.64
CA ALA A 271 -18.00 11.77 14.34
C ALA A 271 -16.82 11.84 15.34
N GLU A 272 -16.57 10.76 16.10
CA GLU A 272 -15.44 10.67 17.02
C GLU A 272 -14.10 10.61 16.26
N ILE A 273 -14.01 9.86 15.17
CA ILE A 273 -12.82 9.84 14.28
C ILE A 273 -12.54 11.26 13.75
N HIS A 274 -13.56 11.97 13.29
CA HIS A 274 -13.42 13.37 12.86
C HIS A 274 -12.89 14.26 14.01
N ARG A 275 -13.43 14.10 15.21
CA ARG A 275 -13.03 14.90 16.38
C ARG A 275 -11.57 14.70 16.78
N VAL A 276 -11.10 13.44 16.81
CA VAL A 276 -9.74 13.10 17.30
C VAL A 276 -8.66 13.28 16.23
N LEU A 277 -9.01 13.26 14.95
CA LEU A 277 -8.06 13.40 13.85
C LEU A 277 -7.65 14.86 13.64
N LYS A 278 -6.36 15.11 13.43
CA LYS A 278 -5.83 16.44 13.12
C LYS A 278 -6.34 16.94 11.77
N THR A 279 -6.57 18.22 11.65
CA THR A 279 -6.97 18.87 10.37
C THR A 279 -5.92 18.61 9.29
N GLY A 280 -6.38 18.23 8.09
CA GLY A 280 -5.52 17.89 6.95
C GLY A 280 -4.89 16.50 7.01
N CYS A 281 -5.14 15.75 8.08
CA CYS A 281 -4.76 14.33 8.19
C CYS A 281 -5.85 13.43 7.63
N ARG A 282 -5.54 12.13 7.47
CA ARG A 282 -6.44 11.17 6.82
C ARG A 282 -6.87 10.05 7.75
N ALA A 283 -8.15 9.68 7.65
CA ALA A 283 -8.66 8.42 8.17
C ALA A 283 -8.88 7.45 7.00
N VAL A 284 -8.57 6.17 7.23
CA VAL A 284 -8.89 5.08 6.32
C VAL A 284 -9.79 4.09 7.04
N VAL A 285 -11.03 4.02 6.60
CA VAL A 285 -12.02 3.11 7.18
C VAL A 285 -12.39 2.02 6.19
N VAL A 286 -12.50 0.80 6.71
CA VAL A 286 -12.88 -0.39 5.94
C VAL A 286 -14.23 -0.89 6.43
N THR A 287 -15.09 -1.30 5.54
CA THR A 287 -16.40 -1.86 5.84
C THR A 287 -16.86 -2.80 4.73
N HIS A 288 -17.85 -3.61 4.99
CA HIS A 288 -18.52 -4.42 3.96
C HIS A 288 -19.75 -3.73 3.38
N MET A 289 -20.29 -2.71 4.05
CA MET A 289 -21.44 -1.93 3.65
C MET A 289 -21.05 -0.65 2.91
N ASP A 290 -21.95 -0.11 2.10
CA ASP A 290 -21.78 1.23 1.55
C ASP A 290 -22.21 2.27 2.57
N ILE A 291 -21.24 2.88 3.22
CA ILE A 291 -21.45 3.96 4.19
C ILE A 291 -21.08 5.34 3.63
N SER A 292 -20.93 5.47 2.31
CA SER A 292 -20.49 6.73 1.68
C SER A 292 -21.38 7.92 2.05
N ARG A 293 -22.69 7.70 2.18
CA ARG A 293 -23.62 8.75 2.59
C ARG A 293 -23.38 9.20 4.04
N ILE A 294 -23.20 8.26 4.95
CA ILE A 294 -22.95 8.55 6.38
C ILE A 294 -21.58 9.24 6.51
N ALA A 295 -20.55 8.66 5.86
CA ALA A 295 -19.20 9.22 5.89
C ALA A 295 -19.15 10.65 5.32
N GLY A 296 -19.85 10.91 4.21
CA GLY A 296 -19.91 12.24 3.59
C GLY A 296 -20.65 13.30 4.41
N GLN A 297 -21.43 12.91 5.42
CA GLN A 297 -22.05 13.84 6.38
C GLN A 297 -21.06 14.30 7.46
N GLN A 298 -20.10 13.46 7.82
CA GLN A 298 -19.14 13.69 8.90
C GLN A 298 -17.78 14.18 8.40
N MET A 299 -17.33 13.72 7.22
CA MET A 299 -15.98 13.96 6.69
C MET A 299 -15.99 14.09 5.17
N THR A 300 -14.94 14.67 4.60
CA THR A 300 -14.73 14.71 3.14
C THR A 300 -14.15 13.37 2.66
N ILE A 301 -14.79 12.75 1.68
CA ILE A 301 -14.30 11.53 1.04
C ILE A 301 -13.28 11.91 -0.04
N LEU A 302 -12.02 11.52 0.15
CA LEU A 302 -10.95 11.75 -0.80
C LEU A 302 -10.85 10.65 -1.85
N GLN A 303 -11.00 9.38 -1.42
CA GLN A 303 -10.89 8.20 -2.28
C GLN A 303 -11.83 7.10 -1.82
N GLN A 304 -12.25 6.27 -2.78
CA GLN A 304 -13.03 5.05 -2.54
C GLN A 304 -12.41 3.89 -3.31
N HIS A 305 -12.21 2.77 -2.64
CA HIS A 305 -11.66 1.55 -3.23
C HIS A 305 -12.47 0.34 -2.80
N GLU A 306 -12.36 -0.73 -3.58
CA GLU A 306 -12.96 -2.02 -3.25
C GLU A 306 -11.91 -3.12 -3.28
N GLN A 307 -11.99 -4.05 -2.33
CA GLN A 307 -11.22 -5.27 -2.31
C GLN A 307 -12.15 -6.47 -2.20
N ARG A 308 -12.20 -7.28 -3.25
CA ARG A 308 -12.88 -8.57 -3.19
C ARG A 308 -12.05 -9.55 -2.36
N VAL A 309 -12.60 -10.02 -1.25
CA VAL A 309 -11.95 -10.99 -0.35
C VAL A 309 -12.31 -12.43 -0.77
N HIS A 310 -13.61 -12.68 -0.96
CA HIS A 310 -14.14 -13.94 -1.50
C HIS A 310 -15.51 -13.71 -2.16
N LYS A 311 -16.20 -14.78 -2.57
CA LYS A 311 -17.44 -14.69 -3.35
C LYS A 311 -18.54 -13.84 -2.70
N SER A 312 -18.64 -13.84 -1.38
CA SER A 312 -19.67 -13.15 -0.60
C SER A 312 -19.18 -11.95 0.20
N LEU A 313 -17.89 -11.59 0.13
CA LEU A 313 -17.32 -10.47 0.87
C LEU A 313 -16.49 -9.56 -0.03
N THR A 314 -16.94 -8.33 -0.16
CA THR A 314 -16.15 -7.21 -0.72
C THR A 314 -15.97 -6.18 0.39
N ARG A 315 -14.72 -5.83 0.66
CA ARG A 315 -14.37 -4.71 1.53
C ARG A 315 -14.43 -3.42 0.74
N ARG A 316 -15.10 -2.42 1.30
CA ARG A 316 -15.10 -1.04 0.82
C ARG A 316 -14.16 -0.24 1.68
N ILE A 317 -13.31 0.54 1.05
CA ILE A 317 -12.24 1.30 1.70
C ILE A 317 -12.47 2.76 1.37
N LEU A 318 -12.68 3.57 2.39
CA LEU A 318 -12.85 5.02 2.26
C LEU A 318 -11.63 5.72 2.84
N VAL A 319 -11.05 6.63 2.08
CA VAL A 319 -10.02 7.57 2.55
C VAL A 319 -10.71 8.90 2.81
N LEU A 320 -10.67 9.35 4.05
CA LEU A 320 -11.44 10.48 4.56
C LEU A 320 -10.52 11.55 5.14
N THR A 321 -11.00 12.80 5.18
CA THR A 321 -10.33 13.90 5.88
C THR A 321 -11.37 14.77 6.58
N PRO A 322 -11.06 15.34 7.78
CA PRO A 322 -11.94 16.28 8.49
C PRO A 322 -12.31 17.52 7.64
#